data_203ee5c4deeb6f65e6286f4769c55baa
#
_entry.id   203ee5c4deeb6f65e6286f4769c55baa
#
_cell.length_a   1.000
_cell.length_b   1.000
_cell.length_c   1.000
_cell.angle_alpha   90.00
_cell.angle_beta   90.00
_cell.angle_gamma   90.00
#
_symmetry.space_group_name_H-M   'P 1'
#
loop_
_entity.id
_entity.type
_entity.pdbx_description
1 polymer ?
#
loop_
_entity_poly.entity_id
_entity_poly.type
_entity_poly.pdbx_seq_one_letter_code
_entity_poly.pdbx_strand_id
1 'polypeptide(L)'
;MSLITGGYQCTYTPATALSDGSHTIKLDASDYDGNAAATNSTTFKVDTVPPILTLSSPADKLITNESACTVKGTTNDVTSSPVKVTIKLNSGTAESVTVGRDGSFTKDLTLANGTNTITVVATDSAGKSTTVTRTVTLDTGAPIIKSVTLTPNPVDCGKTFVISVEVTD
;
A
#
# COMPACT_ATOMS: atom_id res chain seq x y z
N MET A 1 -16.61 27.03 29.51
CA MET A 1 -16.09 28.08 28.62
C MET A 1 -15.00 28.83 29.37
N SER A 2 -13.85 29.03 28.79
CA SER A 2 -12.72 29.75 29.37
C SER A 2 -12.41 31.00 28.56
N LEU A 3 -12.10 32.11 29.23
CA LEU A 3 -11.66 33.32 28.56
C LEU A 3 -10.25 33.14 28.00
N ILE A 4 -10.06 33.54 26.75
CA ILE A 4 -8.76 33.58 26.08
C ILE A 4 -8.52 34.99 25.52
N THR A 5 -7.29 35.30 25.08
CA THR A 5 -6.99 36.55 24.43
C THR A 5 -7.85 36.70 23.16
N GLY A 6 -8.78 37.67 23.16
CA GLY A 6 -9.67 37.98 22.04
C GLY A 6 -10.98 37.18 22.00
N GLY A 7 -11.35 36.44 23.05
CA GLY A 7 -12.62 35.72 23.06
C GLY A 7 -12.78 34.65 24.13
N TYR A 8 -13.57 33.65 23.82
CA TYR A 8 -13.84 32.51 24.69
C TYR A 8 -13.54 31.18 24.00
N GLN A 9 -13.09 30.23 24.77
CA GLN A 9 -12.84 28.84 24.31
C GLN A 9 -13.72 27.88 25.12
N CYS A 10 -14.30 26.90 24.44
CA CYS A 10 -14.94 25.77 25.09
C CYS A 10 -14.51 24.46 24.41
N THR A 11 -14.42 23.37 25.20
CA THR A 11 -14.26 22.03 24.70
C THR A 11 -15.60 21.34 24.73
N TYR A 12 -15.97 20.70 23.63
CA TYR A 12 -17.18 19.88 23.54
C TYR A 12 -16.80 18.45 23.19
N THR A 13 -17.27 17.50 23.97
CA THR A 13 -17.14 16.07 23.67
C THR A 13 -18.54 15.52 23.42
N PRO A 14 -18.84 14.99 22.21
CA PRO A 14 -20.12 14.37 21.93
C PRO A 14 -20.40 13.20 22.88
N ALA A 15 -21.62 13.07 23.37
CA ALA A 15 -22.04 11.98 24.26
C ALA A 15 -22.06 10.60 23.54
N THR A 16 -22.23 10.62 22.22
CA THR A 16 -22.14 9.44 21.35
C THR A 16 -21.09 9.68 20.28
N ALA A 17 -20.42 8.61 19.84
CA ALA A 17 -19.50 8.69 18.71
C ALA A 17 -20.22 9.22 17.47
N LEU A 18 -19.55 10.12 16.77
CA LEU A 18 -20.06 10.64 15.49
C LEU A 18 -19.84 9.58 14.41
N SER A 19 -20.78 9.48 13.46
CA SER A 19 -20.64 8.65 12.28
C SER A 19 -19.59 9.22 11.32
N ASP A 20 -19.05 8.38 10.43
CA ASP A 20 -18.21 8.86 9.34
C ASP A 20 -18.99 9.81 8.43
N GLY A 21 -18.29 10.84 7.93
CA GLY A 21 -18.85 11.83 7.05
C GLY A 21 -18.64 13.26 7.52
N SER A 22 -19.39 14.19 6.93
CA SER A 22 -19.30 15.61 7.21
C SER A 22 -20.26 16.02 8.32
N HIS A 23 -19.74 16.75 9.31
CA HIS A 23 -20.48 17.29 10.43
C HIS A 23 -20.36 18.82 10.45
N THR A 24 -21.43 19.47 10.89
CA THR A 24 -21.47 20.95 10.99
C THR A 24 -21.64 21.35 12.46
N ILE A 25 -20.77 22.21 12.93
CA ILE A 25 -20.94 22.91 14.19
C ILE A 25 -21.56 24.26 13.87
N LYS A 26 -22.66 24.62 14.57
CA LYS A 26 -23.27 25.94 14.58
C LYS A 26 -23.04 26.56 15.92
N LEU A 27 -22.70 27.85 15.91
CA LEU A 27 -22.50 28.68 17.10
C LEU A 27 -23.47 29.82 17.05
N ASP A 28 -24.25 29.93 18.11
CA ASP A 28 -25.13 31.05 18.40
C ASP A 28 -24.63 31.73 19.68
N ALA A 29 -24.65 33.02 19.71
CA ALA A 29 -24.30 33.82 20.89
C ALA A 29 -25.31 34.94 21.09
N SER A 30 -25.58 35.29 22.35
CA SER A 30 -26.34 36.46 22.72
C SER A 30 -25.64 37.21 23.87
N ASP A 31 -25.82 38.50 23.92
CA ASP A 31 -25.40 39.28 25.09
C ASP A 31 -26.38 39.13 26.28
N TYR A 32 -26.05 39.79 27.38
CA TYR A 32 -26.88 39.72 28.59
C TYR A 32 -28.27 40.36 28.40
N ASP A 33 -28.38 41.34 27.49
CA ASP A 33 -29.61 42.05 27.18
C ASP A 33 -30.48 41.32 26.13
N GLY A 34 -30.02 40.13 25.66
CA GLY A 34 -30.76 39.26 24.75
C GLY A 34 -30.55 39.56 23.26
N ASN A 35 -29.59 40.44 22.90
CA ASN A 35 -29.26 40.65 21.50
C ASN A 35 -28.48 39.46 20.96
N ALA A 36 -28.99 38.85 19.89
CA ALA A 36 -28.38 37.68 19.27
C ALA A 36 -27.38 38.10 18.21
N ALA A 37 -26.21 37.45 18.22
CA ALA A 37 -25.27 37.50 17.10
C ALA A 37 -25.77 36.65 15.91
N ALA A 38 -25.30 36.98 14.72
CA ALA A 38 -25.53 36.09 13.57
C ALA A 38 -24.90 34.72 13.82
N THR A 39 -25.67 33.66 13.53
CA THR A 39 -25.18 32.25 13.60
C THR A 39 -23.94 32.07 12.74
N ASN A 40 -22.87 31.53 13.29
CA ASN A 40 -21.70 31.14 12.56
C ASN A 40 -21.61 29.60 12.54
N SER A 41 -21.10 29.02 11.45
CA SER A 41 -20.97 27.58 11.31
C SER A 41 -19.67 27.20 10.66
N THR A 42 -19.15 26.03 11.06
CA THR A 42 -18.01 25.41 10.46
C THR A 42 -18.26 23.92 10.27
N THR A 43 -17.59 23.31 9.29
CA THR A 43 -17.70 21.89 9.00
C THR A 43 -16.38 21.17 9.27
N PHE A 44 -16.48 19.93 9.74
CA PHE A 44 -15.37 19.00 9.86
C PHE A 44 -15.80 17.62 9.40
N LYS A 45 -14.84 16.75 9.11
CA LYS A 45 -15.11 15.35 8.73
C LYS A 45 -14.66 14.40 9.83
N VAL A 46 -15.43 13.34 10.02
CA VAL A 46 -15.06 12.16 10.81
C VAL A 46 -14.80 11.03 9.84
N ASP A 47 -13.72 10.31 10.06
CA ASP A 47 -13.35 9.13 9.27
C ASP A 47 -12.65 8.10 10.15
N THR A 48 -13.22 6.91 10.20
CA THR A 48 -12.72 5.77 10.97
C THR A 48 -12.29 4.61 10.09
N VAL A 49 -12.50 4.70 8.78
CA VAL A 49 -12.26 3.63 7.81
C VAL A 49 -10.92 3.81 7.12
N PRO A 50 -10.03 2.80 7.13
CA PRO A 50 -8.78 2.87 6.38
C PRO A 50 -9.02 2.89 4.85
N PRO A 51 -8.10 3.48 4.07
CA PRO A 51 -8.20 3.49 2.61
C PRO A 51 -8.14 2.07 2.02
N ILE A 52 -8.83 1.87 0.91
CA ILE A 52 -8.71 0.65 0.11
C ILE A 52 -7.37 0.70 -0.64
N LEU A 53 -6.61 -0.41 -0.61
CA LEU A 53 -5.35 -0.55 -1.32
C LEU A 53 -5.33 -1.89 -2.06
N THR A 54 -5.15 -1.83 -3.38
CA THR A 54 -5.06 -3.02 -4.24
C THR A 54 -3.79 -2.97 -5.07
N LEU A 55 -3.01 -4.06 -5.09
CA LEU A 55 -1.84 -4.21 -5.95
C LEU A 55 -2.17 -5.14 -7.12
N SER A 56 -1.99 -4.65 -8.34
CA SER A 56 -2.12 -5.42 -9.58
C SER A 56 -0.78 -6.02 -10.04
N SER A 57 0.35 -5.46 -9.61
CA SER A 57 1.71 -5.95 -9.92
C SER A 57 2.67 -5.56 -8.79
N PRO A 58 3.69 -6.40 -8.49
CA PRO A 58 3.85 -7.77 -8.93
C PRO A 58 2.83 -8.73 -8.31
N ALA A 59 2.71 -9.93 -8.88
CA ALA A 59 2.03 -11.03 -8.20
C ALA A 59 2.80 -11.39 -6.92
N ASP A 60 2.09 -11.86 -5.89
CA ASP A 60 2.77 -12.37 -4.70
C ASP A 60 3.49 -13.67 -4.99
N LYS A 61 4.68 -13.84 -4.42
CA LYS A 61 5.58 -15.00 -4.62
C LYS A 61 6.04 -15.18 -6.09
N LEU A 62 6.07 -14.09 -6.86
CA LEU A 62 6.65 -14.11 -8.20
C LEU A 62 8.11 -14.52 -8.13
N ILE A 63 8.53 -15.43 -9.03
CA ILE A 63 9.94 -15.74 -9.31
C ILE A 63 10.25 -15.17 -10.70
N THR A 64 11.34 -14.45 -10.83
CA THR A 64 11.75 -13.78 -12.07
C THR A 64 13.27 -13.76 -12.20
N ASN A 65 13.76 -13.73 -13.43
CA ASN A 65 15.17 -13.49 -13.75
C ASN A 65 15.46 -12.00 -14.08
N GLU A 66 14.43 -11.17 -14.05
CA GLU A 66 14.53 -9.73 -14.34
C GLU A 66 14.66 -8.93 -13.04
N SER A 67 15.73 -8.12 -12.92
CA SER A 67 15.93 -7.25 -11.75
C SER A 67 14.98 -6.06 -11.72
N ALA A 68 14.46 -5.62 -12.87
CA ALA A 68 13.47 -4.56 -12.95
C ALA A 68 12.08 -5.08 -12.54
N CYS A 69 11.46 -4.43 -11.57
CA CYS A 69 10.14 -4.79 -11.08
C CYS A 69 9.27 -3.55 -10.95
N THR A 70 8.16 -3.50 -11.67
CA THR A 70 7.20 -2.39 -11.60
C THR A 70 6.07 -2.73 -10.63
N VAL A 71 5.94 -1.96 -9.55
CA VAL A 71 4.78 -2.00 -8.65
C VAL A 71 3.66 -1.16 -9.24
N LYS A 72 2.48 -1.76 -9.39
CA LYS A 72 1.26 -1.06 -9.85
C LYS A 72 0.11 -1.37 -8.91
N GLY A 73 -0.72 -0.38 -8.67
CA GLY A 73 -1.89 -0.56 -7.83
C GLY A 73 -2.84 0.61 -7.90
N THR A 74 -3.91 0.48 -7.13
CA THR A 74 -4.91 1.53 -6.95
C THR A 74 -5.22 1.70 -5.48
N THR A 75 -5.54 2.92 -5.09
CA THR A 75 -6.05 3.25 -3.77
C THR A 75 -7.23 4.17 -3.88
N ASN A 76 -8.14 4.10 -2.93
CA ASN A 76 -9.29 4.98 -2.84
C ASN A 76 -9.73 5.13 -1.39
N ASP A 77 -10.15 6.35 -1.04
CA ASP A 77 -10.87 6.64 0.17
C ASP A 77 -11.99 7.65 -0.14
N VAL A 78 -13.22 7.27 0.16
CA VAL A 78 -14.40 8.08 -0.14
C VAL A 78 -14.55 9.25 0.83
N THR A 79 -14.09 9.10 2.06
CA THR A 79 -14.30 10.05 3.16
C THR A 79 -13.10 10.98 3.36
N SER A 80 -11.88 10.45 3.26
CA SER A 80 -10.62 11.12 3.62
C SER A 80 -9.59 11.17 2.50
N SER A 81 -9.97 11.69 1.34
CA SER A 81 -9.04 12.00 0.24
C SER A 81 -8.28 13.32 0.47
N PRO A 82 -7.03 13.48 0.01
CA PRO A 82 -6.25 12.53 -0.81
C PRO A 82 -5.57 11.43 0.04
N VAL A 83 -5.42 10.25 -0.57
CA VAL A 83 -4.64 9.15 -0.01
C VAL A 83 -3.18 9.29 -0.42
N LYS A 84 -2.27 9.13 0.54
CA LYS A 84 -0.82 9.08 0.31
C LYS A 84 -0.37 7.62 0.22
N VAL A 85 0.47 7.30 -0.76
CA VAL A 85 1.06 5.97 -0.91
C VAL A 85 2.56 6.04 -0.71
N THR A 86 3.09 5.11 0.07
CA THR A 86 4.52 4.88 0.20
C THR A 86 4.87 3.44 -0.13
N ILE A 87 6.04 3.24 -0.74
CA ILE A 87 6.56 1.92 -1.10
C ILE A 87 7.94 1.75 -0.49
N LYS A 88 8.16 0.59 0.11
CA LYS A 88 9.45 0.19 0.68
C LYS A 88 9.87 -1.14 0.10
N LEU A 89 11.13 -1.24 -0.34
CA LEU A 89 11.78 -2.47 -0.76
C LEU A 89 12.72 -2.95 0.35
N ASN A 90 12.52 -4.17 0.81
CA ASN A 90 13.32 -4.81 1.88
C ASN A 90 13.42 -3.93 3.14
N SER A 91 14.62 -3.72 3.67
CA SER A 91 14.92 -2.84 4.79
C SER A 91 15.18 -1.38 4.40
N GLY A 92 15.03 -1.02 3.10
CA GLY A 92 15.24 0.34 2.61
C GLY A 92 14.27 1.35 3.21
N THR A 93 14.45 2.63 2.85
CA THR A 93 13.52 3.70 3.22
C THR A 93 12.20 3.60 2.44
N ALA A 94 11.10 3.98 3.11
CA ALA A 94 9.82 4.12 2.42
C ALA A 94 9.84 5.40 1.55
N GLU A 95 9.53 5.25 0.28
CA GLU A 95 9.46 6.35 -0.69
C GLU A 95 8.02 6.69 -1.03
N SER A 96 7.70 7.98 -1.07
CA SER A 96 6.38 8.45 -1.49
C SER A 96 6.19 8.26 -2.99
N VAL A 97 4.97 7.88 -3.39
CA VAL A 97 4.58 7.67 -4.78
C VAL A 97 3.43 8.61 -5.12
N THR A 98 3.49 9.18 -6.32
CA THR A 98 2.38 10.01 -6.83
C THR A 98 1.18 9.13 -7.13
N VAL A 99 0.03 9.51 -6.55
CA VAL A 99 -1.27 8.89 -6.82
C VAL A 99 -2.03 9.74 -7.83
N GLY A 100 -2.49 9.12 -8.91
CA GLY A 100 -3.31 9.76 -9.93
C GLY A 100 -4.70 10.14 -9.39
N ARG A 101 -5.43 10.96 -10.14
CA ARG A 101 -6.81 11.36 -9.78
C ARG A 101 -7.78 10.19 -9.78
N ASP A 102 -7.47 9.14 -10.51
CA ASP A 102 -8.18 7.86 -10.57
C ASP A 102 -7.77 6.88 -9.47
N GLY A 103 -6.89 7.30 -8.56
CA GLY A 103 -6.35 6.49 -7.49
C GLY A 103 -5.22 5.55 -7.92
N SER A 104 -4.83 5.54 -9.19
CA SER A 104 -3.75 4.68 -9.68
C SER A 104 -2.38 5.17 -9.25
N PHE A 105 -1.43 4.25 -9.08
CA PHE A 105 -0.03 4.56 -8.84
C PHE A 105 0.89 3.52 -9.46
N THR A 106 2.11 3.93 -9.76
CA THR A 106 3.15 3.06 -10.31
C THR A 106 4.52 3.47 -9.76
N LYS A 107 5.40 2.50 -9.54
CA LYS A 107 6.78 2.70 -9.08
C LYS A 107 7.67 1.59 -9.61
N ASP A 108 8.77 1.95 -10.24
CA ASP A 108 9.80 1.01 -10.64
C ASP A 108 10.78 0.78 -9.47
N LEU A 109 11.14 -0.48 -9.26
CA LEU A 109 12.08 -0.95 -8.24
C LEU A 109 13.16 -1.80 -8.91
N THR A 110 14.33 -1.84 -8.30
CA THR A 110 15.41 -2.77 -8.69
C THR A 110 15.56 -3.82 -7.60
N LEU A 111 15.26 -5.07 -7.94
CA LEU A 111 15.35 -6.21 -7.03
C LEU A 111 16.82 -6.57 -6.77
N ALA A 112 17.12 -7.01 -5.55
CA ALA A 112 18.35 -7.70 -5.21
C ALA A 112 18.21 -9.20 -5.54
N ASN A 113 19.34 -9.88 -5.79
CA ASN A 113 19.30 -11.34 -5.99
C ASN A 113 18.75 -12.04 -4.74
N GLY A 114 17.92 -13.07 -4.96
CA GLY A 114 17.19 -13.76 -3.90
C GLY A 114 15.85 -13.11 -3.56
N THR A 115 15.37 -13.34 -2.34
CA THR A 115 14.03 -12.91 -1.90
C THR A 115 13.98 -11.42 -1.59
N ASN A 116 13.03 -10.73 -2.20
CA ASN A 116 12.70 -9.33 -1.96
C ASN A 116 11.31 -9.19 -1.36
N THR A 117 11.17 -8.30 -0.40
CA THR A 117 9.89 -7.93 0.22
C THR A 117 9.52 -6.51 -0.16
N ILE A 118 8.38 -6.35 -0.82
CA ILE A 118 7.82 -5.05 -1.21
C ILE A 118 6.67 -4.75 -0.26
N THR A 119 6.77 -3.66 0.50
CA THR A 119 5.72 -3.20 1.41
C THR A 119 5.13 -1.90 0.87
N VAL A 120 3.83 -1.89 0.65
CA VAL A 120 3.08 -0.72 0.19
C VAL A 120 2.10 -0.29 1.27
N VAL A 121 2.12 0.98 1.64
CA VAL A 121 1.23 1.56 2.64
C VAL A 121 0.46 2.72 2.01
N ALA A 122 -0.86 2.65 2.10
CA ALA A 122 -1.76 3.75 1.77
C ALA A 122 -2.24 4.39 3.08
N THR A 123 -2.16 5.71 3.17
CA THR A 123 -2.60 6.48 4.35
C THR A 123 -3.50 7.62 3.89
N ASP A 124 -4.68 7.73 4.49
CA ASP A 124 -5.64 8.78 4.24
C ASP A 124 -5.31 10.09 4.99
N SER A 125 -6.12 11.13 4.81
CA SER A 125 -5.96 12.42 5.48
C SER A 125 -6.37 12.39 6.96
N ALA A 126 -7.09 11.35 7.43
CA ALA A 126 -7.44 11.12 8.83
C ALA A 126 -6.37 10.32 9.59
N GLY A 127 -5.30 9.86 8.88
CA GLY A 127 -4.20 9.09 9.45
C GLY A 127 -4.46 7.59 9.54
N LYS A 128 -5.57 7.08 8.95
CA LYS A 128 -5.81 5.64 8.84
C LYS A 128 -4.97 5.05 7.72
N SER A 129 -4.56 3.80 7.85
CA SER A 129 -3.69 3.19 6.84
C SER A 129 -4.00 1.73 6.58
N THR A 130 -3.77 1.33 5.32
CA THR A 130 -3.80 -0.05 4.85
C THR A 130 -2.44 -0.42 4.32
N THR A 131 -1.97 -1.63 4.65
CA THR A 131 -0.66 -2.15 4.23
C THR A 131 -0.86 -3.42 3.43
N VAL A 132 -0.17 -3.51 2.28
CA VAL A 132 -0.07 -4.73 1.46
C VAL A 132 1.40 -5.07 1.25
N THR A 133 1.75 -6.34 1.45
CA THR A 133 3.10 -6.86 1.23
C THR A 133 3.09 -7.86 0.09
N ARG A 134 4.14 -7.86 -0.74
CA ARG A 134 4.43 -8.84 -1.79
C ARG A 134 5.84 -9.37 -1.64
N THR A 135 6.02 -10.64 -1.91
CA THR A 135 7.32 -11.28 -1.98
C THR A 135 7.66 -11.59 -3.42
N VAL A 136 8.86 -11.20 -3.87
CA VAL A 136 9.37 -11.48 -5.21
C VAL A 136 10.77 -12.06 -5.08
N THR A 137 11.04 -13.17 -5.74
CA THR A 137 12.38 -13.79 -5.78
C THR A 137 13.02 -13.49 -7.12
N LEU A 138 14.16 -12.77 -7.09
CA LEU A 138 15.02 -12.64 -8.24
C LEU A 138 16.00 -13.81 -8.25
N ASP A 139 15.91 -14.61 -9.28
CA ASP A 139 16.82 -15.73 -9.55
C ASP A 139 17.46 -15.53 -10.90
N THR A 140 18.76 -15.26 -10.89
CA THR A 140 19.59 -15.09 -12.10
C THR A 140 20.51 -16.28 -12.31
N GLY A 141 20.40 -17.33 -11.48
CA GLY A 141 21.13 -18.56 -11.63
C GLY A 141 20.76 -19.28 -12.92
N ALA A 142 21.73 -19.88 -13.58
CA ALA A 142 21.48 -20.81 -14.68
C ALA A 142 21.57 -22.23 -14.15
N PRO A 143 20.68 -23.13 -14.56
CA PRO A 143 20.75 -24.54 -14.15
C PRO A 143 22.04 -25.17 -14.63
N ILE A 144 22.61 -26.05 -13.82
CA ILE A 144 23.85 -26.76 -14.11
C ILE A 144 23.51 -28.23 -14.42
N ILE A 145 23.95 -28.70 -15.60
CA ILE A 145 23.92 -30.15 -15.92
C ILE A 145 25.08 -30.80 -15.22
N LYS A 146 24.83 -31.63 -14.21
CA LYS A 146 25.86 -32.35 -13.45
C LYS A 146 26.32 -33.61 -14.14
N SER A 147 25.42 -34.36 -14.74
CA SER A 147 25.76 -35.60 -15.39
C SER A 147 24.81 -35.93 -16.54
N VAL A 148 25.33 -36.64 -17.54
CA VAL A 148 24.56 -37.26 -18.60
C VAL A 148 25.02 -38.70 -18.68
N THR A 149 24.11 -39.64 -18.55
CA THR A 149 24.42 -41.08 -18.65
C THR A 149 23.58 -41.73 -19.73
N LEU A 150 24.17 -42.72 -20.39
CA LEU A 150 23.53 -43.57 -21.42
C LEU A 150 23.47 -45.01 -20.91
N THR A 151 22.28 -45.65 -21.01
CA THR A 151 22.12 -47.03 -20.58
C THR A 151 21.27 -47.81 -21.60
N PRO A 152 21.77 -48.95 -22.14
CA PRO A 152 23.12 -49.49 -21.99
C PRO A 152 24.17 -48.65 -22.73
N ASN A 153 25.44 -48.78 -22.32
CA ASN A 153 26.57 -48.19 -23.01
C ASN A 153 27.73 -49.21 -22.98
N PRO A 154 28.15 -49.81 -24.12
CA PRO A 154 27.71 -49.55 -25.49
C PRO A 154 26.29 -50.06 -25.79
N VAL A 155 25.68 -49.50 -26.86
CA VAL A 155 24.38 -49.89 -27.38
C VAL A 155 24.53 -50.51 -28.76
N ASP A 156 23.82 -51.63 -29.04
CA ASP A 156 23.79 -52.27 -30.35
C ASP A 156 22.99 -51.46 -31.38
N CYS A 157 23.42 -51.52 -32.63
CA CYS A 157 22.71 -50.87 -33.72
C CYS A 157 21.23 -51.26 -33.78
N GLY A 158 20.34 -50.29 -33.85
CA GLY A 158 18.88 -50.50 -33.90
C GLY A 158 18.21 -50.82 -32.56
N LYS A 159 18.93 -50.78 -31.43
CA LYS A 159 18.37 -50.91 -30.09
C LYS A 159 18.11 -49.55 -29.44
N THR A 160 17.18 -49.55 -28.50
CA THR A 160 16.85 -48.35 -27.67
C THR A 160 17.84 -48.19 -26.53
N PHE A 161 18.10 -46.95 -26.15
CA PHE A 161 18.85 -46.58 -24.95
C PHE A 161 18.14 -45.46 -24.18
N VAL A 162 18.45 -45.36 -22.92
CA VAL A 162 17.95 -44.33 -22.04
C VAL A 162 19.04 -43.27 -21.82
N ILE A 163 18.68 -42.02 -21.99
CA ILE A 163 19.51 -40.88 -21.61
C ILE A 163 18.97 -40.36 -20.27
N SER A 164 19.82 -40.36 -19.25
CA SER A 164 19.50 -39.77 -17.94
C SER A 164 20.35 -38.51 -17.75
N VAL A 165 19.69 -37.40 -17.36
CA VAL A 165 20.35 -36.11 -17.13
C VAL A 165 20.09 -35.71 -15.70
N GLU A 166 21.15 -35.40 -14.95
CA GLU A 166 21.05 -34.78 -13.62
C GLU A 166 21.27 -33.29 -13.75
N VAL A 167 20.28 -32.48 -13.31
CA VAL A 167 20.32 -31.02 -13.36
C VAL A 167 20.10 -30.46 -11.95
N THR A 168 20.79 -29.39 -11.61
CA THR A 168 20.55 -28.60 -10.36
C THR A 168 20.46 -27.12 -10.70
N ASP A 169 19.67 -26.47 -9.93
CA ASP A 169 19.48 -25.01 -9.95
C ASP A 169 19.57 -24.49 -8.52
#